data_bd04816c007ffa3e03eeb92100c6f3db
#
_entry.id   bd04816c007ffa3e03eeb92100c6f3db
#
_cell.length_a   1.000
_cell.length_b   1.000
_cell.length_c   1.000
_cell.angle_alpha   90.00
_cell.angle_beta   90.00
_cell.angle_gamma   90.00
#
_symmetry.space_group_name_H-M   'P 1'
#
loop_
_entity.id
_entity.type
_entity.pdbx_description
1 polymer ?
#
loop_
_entity_poly.entity_id
_entity_poly.type
_entity_poly.pdbx_seq_one_letter_code
_entity_poly.pdbx_strand_id
1 'polypeptide(L)'
;TGELQPIFAENFDSLELGPFISDSESGGDGTDWTATAPEGWVQAKGDDHGPTAGGDVAVEFDGWTFLDPVSWNATAGQARAEFTKGTGVVAVGDSDEYDDKADAKFNASLSTPAISLNGVQAGTLVVRYDSSWRKEPQSGTVSISYDGGDPVTLVTLTPDSPTAYNETVVLNVDNPAGANSAVITWDHQGHNNWWWAIDNLVVYSTAPVEPALPANHYLVEDFDSLKLGP
;
A
#
# COMPACT_ATOMS: atom_id res chain seq x y z
N THR A 1 1.87 9.94 -27.92
CA THR A 1 2.12 9.73 -26.47
C THR A 1 1.22 8.59 -26.05
N GLY A 2 1.77 7.35 -26.01
CA GLY A 2 1.04 6.19 -25.49
C GLY A 2 0.68 6.41 -24.05
N GLU A 3 -0.55 6.07 -23.68
CA GLU A 3 -1.00 6.06 -22.29
C GLU A 3 -0.18 4.99 -21.55
N LEU A 4 0.45 5.35 -20.44
CA LEU A 4 1.22 4.41 -19.62
C LEU A 4 0.26 3.37 -19.04
N GLN A 5 0.48 2.10 -19.33
CA GLN A 5 -0.35 1.02 -18.81
C GLN A 5 0.14 0.64 -17.40
N PRO A 6 -0.76 0.49 -16.42
CA PRO A 6 -0.37 0.04 -15.10
C PRO A 6 0.12 -1.41 -15.15
N ILE A 7 1.22 -1.67 -14.44
CA ILE A 7 1.73 -3.02 -14.18
C ILE A 7 0.92 -3.67 -13.05
N PHE A 8 0.52 -2.85 -12.08
CA PHE A 8 -0.31 -3.24 -10.95
C PHE A 8 -1.17 -2.06 -10.52
N ALA A 9 -2.39 -2.31 -10.08
CA ALA A 9 -3.26 -1.31 -9.50
C ALA A 9 -4.15 -1.93 -8.41
N GLU A 10 -4.41 -1.18 -7.35
CA GLU A 10 -5.32 -1.54 -6.27
C GLU A 10 -5.96 -0.29 -5.71
N ASN A 11 -7.29 -0.30 -5.57
CA ASN A 11 -8.09 0.77 -4.96
C ASN A 11 -9.02 0.24 -3.85
N PHE A 12 -8.84 -1.01 -3.45
CA PHE A 12 -9.57 -1.71 -2.39
C PHE A 12 -11.09 -1.85 -2.59
N ASP A 13 -11.69 -1.25 -3.61
CA ASP A 13 -13.14 -1.21 -3.83
C ASP A 13 -13.78 -2.58 -4.08
N SER A 14 -12.98 -3.60 -4.40
CA SER A 14 -13.48 -4.97 -4.58
C SER A 14 -13.71 -5.73 -3.28
N LEU A 15 -13.32 -5.15 -2.13
CA LEU A 15 -13.48 -5.81 -0.84
C LEU A 15 -14.94 -5.81 -0.38
N GLU A 16 -15.38 -6.95 0.14
CA GLU A 16 -16.64 -7.05 0.85
C GLU A 16 -16.43 -6.56 2.29
N LEU A 17 -17.18 -5.52 2.69
CA LEU A 17 -17.19 -4.99 4.04
C LEU A 17 -18.19 -5.75 4.91
N GLY A 18 -17.89 -5.89 6.21
CA GLY A 18 -18.73 -6.65 7.16
C GLY A 18 -18.79 -8.15 6.86
N PRO A 19 -19.65 -8.87 7.60
CA PRO A 19 -20.28 -8.47 8.86
C PRO A 19 -19.31 -8.63 10.04
N PHE A 20 -19.19 -7.60 10.88
CA PHE A 20 -18.30 -7.59 12.03
C PHE A 20 -18.99 -7.10 13.30
N ILE A 21 -18.28 -7.21 14.43
CA ILE A 21 -18.73 -6.62 15.68
C ILE A 21 -18.74 -5.10 15.49
N SER A 22 -19.88 -4.49 15.78
CA SER A 22 -20.00 -3.04 15.76
C SER A 22 -19.07 -2.43 16.81
N ASP A 23 -18.23 -1.53 16.36
CA ASP A 23 -17.47 -0.65 17.22
C ASP A 23 -17.68 0.79 16.76
N SER A 24 -17.53 1.75 17.63
CA SER A 24 -17.81 3.15 17.31
C SER A 24 -16.68 3.82 16.54
N GLU A 25 -15.50 3.22 16.50
CA GLU A 25 -14.30 3.89 16.01
C GLU A 25 -14.14 3.80 14.47
N SER A 26 -14.54 2.69 13.86
CA SER A 26 -14.57 2.57 12.39
C SER A 26 -15.77 3.24 11.75
N GLY A 27 -16.81 3.49 12.53
CA GLY A 27 -18.10 4.04 12.08
C GLY A 27 -19.18 3.00 11.87
N GLY A 28 -20.39 3.50 11.66
CA GLY A 28 -21.55 2.70 11.26
C GLY A 28 -21.96 1.62 12.25
N ASP A 29 -22.39 0.49 11.70
CA ASP A 29 -22.93 -0.64 12.45
C ASP A 29 -21.99 -1.86 12.42
N GLY A 30 -20.75 -1.69 12.05
CA GLY A 30 -19.76 -2.76 11.93
C GLY A 30 -19.80 -3.49 10.59
N THR A 31 -20.64 -3.05 9.64
CA THR A 31 -20.67 -3.58 8.28
C THR A 31 -19.86 -2.75 7.30
N ASP A 32 -19.28 -1.65 7.76
CA ASP A 32 -18.60 -0.65 6.94
C ASP A 32 -17.09 -0.84 6.88
N TRP A 33 -16.57 -1.95 7.39
CA TRP A 33 -15.15 -2.23 7.42
C TRP A 33 -14.82 -3.73 7.33
N THR A 34 -13.57 -4.05 7.00
CA THR A 34 -13.00 -5.40 7.08
C THR A 34 -11.52 -5.35 7.44
N ALA A 35 -11.06 -6.33 8.24
CA ALA A 35 -9.64 -6.57 8.49
C ALA A 35 -9.01 -7.48 7.40
N THR A 36 -9.81 -8.00 6.47
CA THR A 36 -9.34 -8.90 5.41
C THR A 36 -8.75 -8.09 4.27
N ALA A 37 -7.45 -8.18 4.09
CA ALA A 37 -6.76 -7.55 2.97
C ALA A 37 -7.17 -8.19 1.62
N PRO A 38 -6.98 -7.50 0.48
CA PRO A 38 -7.20 -8.07 -0.84
C PRO A 38 -6.37 -9.36 -1.04
N GLU A 39 -6.79 -10.19 -1.97
CA GLU A 39 -6.10 -11.45 -2.28
C GLU A 39 -4.60 -11.22 -2.58
N GLY A 40 -3.76 -12.00 -1.91
CA GLY A 40 -2.30 -11.92 -2.05
C GLY A 40 -1.62 -10.80 -1.27
N TRP A 41 -2.37 -9.86 -0.71
CA TRP A 41 -1.80 -8.88 0.21
C TRP A 41 -1.50 -9.51 1.57
N VAL A 42 -0.47 -8.99 2.24
CA VAL A 42 -0.01 -9.49 3.54
C VAL A 42 -0.03 -8.38 4.57
N GLN A 43 -0.67 -8.63 5.70
CA GLN A 43 -0.54 -7.82 6.91
C GLN A 43 0.42 -8.50 7.88
N ALA A 44 1.31 -7.73 8.50
CA ALA A 44 2.16 -8.20 9.58
C ALA A 44 2.13 -7.21 10.74
N LYS A 45 2.20 -7.76 11.96
CA LYS A 45 2.26 -6.99 13.20
C LYS A 45 3.64 -7.15 13.81
N GLY A 46 4.22 -6.06 14.29
CA GLY A 46 5.47 -6.10 15.04
C GLY A 46 5.30 -6.78 16.41
N ASP A 47 6.38 -7.21 17.01
CA ASP A 47 6.39 -7.92 18.31
C ASP A 47 5.81 -7.05 19.46
N ASP A 48 5.83 -5.74 19.31
CA ASP A 48 5.30 -4.76 20.25
C ASP A 48 3.95 -4.16 19.84
N HIS A 49 3.27 -4.77 18.88
CA HIS A 49 1.92 -4.37 18.48
C HIS A 49 0.89 -4.79 19.55
N GLY A 50 -0.06 -3.89 19.83
CA GLY A 50 -1.10 -4.11 20.83
C GLY A 50 -0.64 -3.81 22.24
N PRO A 51 -1.50 -4.03 23.26
CA PRO A 51 -1.15 -3.89 24.65
C PRO A 51 -0.35 -5.10 25.13
N THR A 52 0.77 -4.86 25.84
CA THR A 52 1.64 -5.94 26.37
C THR A 52 1.00 -6.73 27.51
N ALA A 53 0.04 -6.12 28.21
CA ALA A 53 -0.62 -6.72 29.40
C ALA A 53 -2.02 -7.27 29.13
N GLY A 54 -2.40 -7.45 27.87
CA GLY A 54 -3.76 -7.79 27.47
C GLY A 54 -4.75 -6.65 27.78
N GLY A 55 -5.58 -6.33 26.88
CA GLY A 55 -6.55 -5.26 27.01
C GLY A 55 -7.22 -4.98 25.68
N ASP A 56 -8.29 -4.24 25.73
CA ASP A 56 -9.03 -3.92 24.52
C ASP A 56 -8.25 -2.87 23.74
N VAL A 57 -7.98 -3.16 22.52
CA VAL A 57 -7.74 -2.22 21.43
C VAL A 57 -8.97 -2.26 20.55
N ALA A 58 -9.18 -1.22 19.77
CA ALA A 58 -10.26 -1.22 18.79
C ALA A 58 -10.09 -2.41 17.85
N VAL A 59 -11.09 -3.28 17.78
CA VAL A 59 -11.02 -4.54 17.03
C VAL A 59 -10.82 -4.28 15.53
N GLU A 60 -11.44 -3.22 15.01
CA GLU A 60 -11.36 -2.78 13.62
C GLU A 60 -9.98 -2.26 13.25
N PHE A 61 -9.19 -1.77 14.21
CA PHE A 61 -7.83 -1.26 13.99
C PHE A 61 -6.74 -2.15 14.59
N ASP A 62 -7.01 -3.43 14.80
CA ASP A 62 -6.00 -4.41 15.17
C ASP A 62 -5.11 -4.79 13.95
N GLY A 63 -4.43 -3.81 13.41
CA GLY A 63 -3.67 -3.80 12.17
C GLY A 63 -4.27 -2.83 11.16
N TRP A 64 -3.87 -2.94 9.89
CA TRP A 64 -4.47 -2.19 8.81
C TRP A 64 -5.92 -2.65 8.58
N THR A 65 -6.81 -1.70 8.41
CA THR A 65 -8.24 -1.91 8.22
C THR A 65 -8.68 -1.30 6.90
N PHE A 66 -9.63 -1.94 6.22
CA PHE A 66 -10.22 -1.47 4.98
C PHE A 66 -11.65 -1.05 5.29
N LEU A 67 -12.02 0.18 4.96
CA LEU A 67 -13.28 0.75 5.43
C LEU A 67 -13.89 1.74 4.44
N ASP A 68 -15.20 1.98 4.61
CA ASP A 68 -15.92 3.04 3.91
C ASP A 68 -15.56 4.41 4.52
N PRO A 69 -14.89 5.30 3.77
CA PRO A 69 -14.49 6.60 4.28
C PRO A 69 -15.67 7.50 4.67
N VAL A 70 -16.87 7.27 4.12
CA VAL A 70 -18.07 8.06 4.47
C VAL A 70 -18.52 7.73 5.89
N SER A 71 -18.66 6.45 6.21
CA SER A 71 -19.02 5.98 7.56
C SER A 71 -17.94 6.33 8.57
N TRP A 72 -16.69 6.07 8.26
CA TRP A 72 -15.54 6.39 9.09
C TRP A 72 -15.46 7.89 9.43
N ASN A 73 -15.67 8.77 8.45
CA ASN A 73 -15.70 10.20 8.63
C ASN A 73 -16.85 10.67 9.55
N ALA A 74 -17.98 9.98 9.53
CA ALA A 74 -19.14 10.33 10.35
C ALA A 74 -18.95 10.07 11.85
N THR A 75 -17.97 9.24 12.23
CA THR A 75 -17.79 8.73 13.59
C THR A 75 -17.10 9.72 14.52
N ALA A 76 -15.86 10.05 14.27
CA ALA A 76 -15.05 10.83 15.22
C ALA A 76 -14.59 12.20 14.69
N GLY A 77 -14.86 12.53 13.46
CA GLY A 77 -14.35 13.76 12.82
C GLY A 77 -12.86 13.66 12.52
N GLN A 78 -11.98 13.96 13.46
CA GLN A 78 -10.50 13.79 13.37
C GLN A 78 -9.87 14.14 12.01
N ALA A 79 -10.39 15.14 11.31
CA ALA A 79 -9.98 15.52 9.95
C ALA A 79 -10.10 14.37 8.89
N ARG A 80 -10.85 13.32 9.16
CA ARG A 80 -11.06 12.18 8.23
C ARG A 80 -11.64 12.64 6.89
N ALA A 81 -12.53 13.66 6.91
CA ALA A 81 -13.11 14.29 5.72
C ALA A 81 -12.10 14.98 4.80
N GLU A 82 -10.93 15.30 5.28
CA GLU A 82 -9.90 15.97 4.48
C GLU A 82 -9.26 15.03 3.44
N PHE A 83 -9.37 13.70 3.64
CA PHE A 83 -8.87 12.71 2.66
C PHE A 83 -9.88 12.53 1.51
N THR A 84 -10.09 13.56 0.73
CA THR A 84 -11.09 13.57 -0.37
C THR A 84 -10.66 12.74 -1.59
N LYS A 85 -9.41 12.31 -1.68
CA LYS A 85 -8.92 11.39 -2.73
C LYS A 85 -9.21 9.93 -2.40
N GLY A 86 -9.39 9.61 -1.12
CA GLY A 86 -9.87 8.29 -0.70
C GLY A 86 -11.36 8.16 -1.00
N THR A 87 -11.73 7.18 -1.81
CA THR A 87 -13.12 6.93 -2.24
C THR A 87 -13.41 5.44 -2.29
N GLY A 88 -14.69 5.07 -2.14
CA GLY A 88 -15.06 3.66 -2.12
C GLY A 88 -14.59 2.98 -0.83
N VAL A 89 -13.54 2.17 -0.90
CA VAL A 89 -12.88 1.56 0.25
C VAL A 89 -11.45 2.08 0.37
N VAL A 90 -11.03 2.49 1.56
CA VAL A 90 -9.66 2.95 1.83
C VAL A 90 -8.97 2.06 2.84
N ALA A 91 -7.64 1.94 2.76
CA ALA A 91 -6.85 1.25 3.77
C ALA A 91 -6.35 2.23 4.83
N VAL A 92 -6.57 1.92 6.11
CA VAL A 92 -6.22 2.79 7.25
C VAL A 92 -5.46 1.99 8.31
N GLY A 93 -4.31 2.53 8.74
CA GLY A 93 -3.67 2.15 9.98
C GLY A 93 -3.91 3.26 11.00
N ASP A 94 -4.58 2.97 12.10
CA ASP A 94 -4.95 3.98 13.10
C ASP A 94 -4.26 3.74 14.43
N SER A 95 -3.31 4.61 14.77
CA SER A 95 -2.62 4.55 16.07
C SER A 95 -3.32 5.36 17.16
N ASP A 96 -4.30 6.18 16.82
CA ASP A 96 -5.10 6.94 17.79
C ASP A 96 -5.96 6.01 18.64
N GLU A 97 -6.43 4.93 18.06
CA GLU A 97 -7.26 3.92 18.73
C GLU A 97 -6.51 3.07 19.78
N TYR A 98 -5.23 3.36 20.00
CA TYR A 98 -4.36 2.67 20.96
C TYR A 98 -4.12 3.47 22.25
N ASP A 99 -4.99 4.42 22.60
CA ASP A 99 -4.85 5.27 23.79
C ASP A 99 -5.42 4.67 25.08
N ASP A 100 -6.24 3.65 25.00
CA ASP A 100 -6.91 3.00 26.14
C ASP A 100 -5.95 2.37 27.15
N LYS A 101 -4.75 2.03 26.70
CA LYS A 101 -3.68 1.46 27.52
C LYS A 101 -2.38 2.24 27.32
N ALA A 102 -1.72 2.58 28.42
CA ALA A 102 -0.48 3.35 28.38
C ALA A 102 0.68 2.65 27.64
N ASP A 103 0.61 1.33 27.52
CA ASP A 103 1.61 0.49 26.84
C ASP A 103 1.11 -0.06 25.49
N ALA A 104 -0.09 0.32 25.05
CA ALA A 104 -0.60 -0.11 23.76
C ALA A 104 0.14 0.60 22.62
N LYS A 105 0.40 -0.11 21.54
CA LYS A 105 1.09 0.41 20.38
C LYS A 105 0.54 -0.17 19.09
N PHE A 106 0.25 0.70 18.14
CA PHE A 106 0.08 0.30 16.77
C PHE A 106 1.45 0.10 16.13
N ASN A 107 1.73 -1.09 15.65
CA ASN A 107 2.93 -1.42 14.88
C ASN A 107 2.56 -2.48 13.86
N ALA A 108 2.19 -2.05 12.67
CA ALA A 108 1.70 -2.96 11.64
C ALA A 108 2.10 -2.52 10.24
N SER A 109 2.33 -3.49 9.39
CA SER A 109 2.64 -3.28 7.98
C SER A 109 1.59 -3.91 7.06
N LEU A 110 1.44 -3.31 5.89
CA LEU A 110 0.61 -3.78 4.78
C LEU A 110 1.47 -3.89 3.53
N SER A 111 1.53 -5.07 2.94
CA SER A 111 2.38 -5.36 1.78
C SER A 111 1.55 -5.83 0.59
N THR A 112 1.92 -5.38 -0.61
CA THR A 112 1.33 -5.87 -1.86
C THR A 112 1.64 -7.36 -2.07
N PRO A 113 0.90 -8.05 -2.94
CA PRO A 113 1.40 -9.28 -3.55
C PRO A 113 2.69 -9.01 -4.34
N ALA A 114 3.38 -10.07 -4.74
CA ALA A 114 4.53 -9.95 -5.64
C ALA A 114 4.07 -9.41 -7.00
N ILE A 115 4.48 -8.19 -7.30
CA ILE A 115 4.19 -7.50 -8.57
C ILE A 115 5.21 -7.96 -9.60
N SER A 116 4.75 -8.52 -10.73
CA SER A 116 5.66 -8.95 -11.80
C SER A 116 6.36 -7.77 -12.44
N LEU A 117 7.68 -7.83 -12.53
CA LEU A 117 8.52 -6.86 -13.24
C LEU A 117 9.07 -7.42 -14.56
N ASN A 118 8.53 -8.54 -15.06
CA ASN A 118 8.95 -9.12 -16.32
C ASN A 118 8.79 -8.11 -17.47
N GLY A 119 9.88 -7.83 -18.19
CA GLY A 119 9.90 -6.87 -19.28
C GLY A 119 10.00 -5.40 -18.87
N VAL A 120 10.03 -5.11 -17.57
CA VAL A 120 10.22 -3.74 -17.05
C VAL A 120 11.70 -3.37 -17.11
N GLN A 121 12.00 -2.24 -17.73
CA GLN A 121 13.38 -1.74 -17.80
C GLN A 121 13.87 -1.24 -16.44
N ALA A 122 15.17 -1.38 -16.19
CA ALA A 122 15.79 -0.84 -14.99
C ALA A 122 15.62 0.68 -14.88
N GLY A 123 15.37 1.18 -13.67
CA GLY A 123 15.26 2.61 -13.39
C GLY A 123 14.00 3.29 -13.97
N THR A 124 12.96 2.53 -14.35
CA THR A 124 11.76 3.09 -14.98
C THR A 124 10.49 2.91 -14.15
N LEU A 125 10.58 2.27 -13.00
CA LEU A 125 9.42 1.98 -12.17
C LEU A 125 8.92 3.24 -11.47
N VAL A 126 7.61 3.40 -11.41
CA VAL A 126 6.94 4.47 -10.67
C VAL A 126 5.87 3.84 -9.78
N VAL A 127 5.87 4.24 -8.52
CA VAL A 127 4.83 3.92 -7.54
C VAL A 127 4.05 5.19 -7.25
N ARG A 128 2.75 5.15 -7.47
CA ARG A 128 1.83 6.26 -7.20
C ARG A 128 0.70 5.76 -6.31
N TYR A 129 0.39 6.52 -5.27
CA TYR A 129 -0.76 6.27 -4.40
C TYR A 129 -1.29 7.58 -3.82
N ASP A 130 -2.53 7.61 -3.39
CA ASP A 130 -3.09 8.72 -2.63
C ASP A 130 -2.91 8.44 -1.14
N SER A 131 -2.63 9.48 -0.36
CA SER A 131 -2.24 9.36 1.05
C SER A 131 -2.80 10.50 1.89
N SER A 132 -3.07 10.18 3.14
CA SER A 132 -3.36 11.16 4.18
C SER A 132 -2.48 10.89 5.40
N TRP A 133 -1.70 11.88 5.78
CA TRP A 133 -0.77 11.85 6.90
C TRP A 133 -0.87 13.12 7.74
N ARG A 134 -0.74 12.97 9.06
CA ARG A 134 -0.63 14.10 9.97
C ARG A 134 0.70 14.07 10.74
N LYS A 135 1.26 15.26 10.95
CA LYS A 135 2.39 15.46 11.86
C LYS A 135 1.97 15.18 13.30
N GLU A 136 2.41 14.05 13.82
CA GLU A 136 2.23 13.57 15.20
C GLU A 136 3.47 12.78 15.63
N PRO A 137 3.64 12.42 16.91
CA PRO A 137 4.73 11.55 17.37
C PRO A 137 4.59 10.10 16.91
N GLN A 138 4.36 9.89 15.64
CA GLN A 138 4.22 8.63 14.94
C GLN A 138 5.22 8.53 13.81
N SER A 139 5.41 7.35 13.27
CA SER A 139 6.30 7.11 12.13
C SER A 139 5.65 6.22 11.09
N GLY A 140 6.03 6.42 9.85
CA GLY A 140 5.63 5.57 8.75
C GLY A 140 6.77 5.38 7.76
N THR A 141 6.83 4.24 7.12
CA THR A 141 7.76 4.00 6.02
C THR A 141 7.06 3.38 4.84
N VAL A 142 7.52 3.70 3.64
CA VAL A 142 7.21 2.93 2.44
C VAL A 142 8.51 2.34 1.94
N SER A 143 8.52 1.05 1.72
CA SER A 143 9.69 0.34 1.20
C SER A 143 9.32 -0.55 0.03
N ILE A 144 10.32 -0.93 -0.74
CA ILE A 144 10.21 -1.89 -1.83
C ILE A 144 11.28 -2.96 -1.68
N SER A 145 10.91 -4.22 -1.88
CA SER A 145 11.87 -5.32 -1.99
C SER A 145 11.76 -5.98 -3.35
N TYR A 146 12.86 -6.51 -3.87
CA TYR A 146 12.93 -7.18 -5.17
C TYR A 146 13.30 -8.65 -4.98
N ASP A 147 12.58 -9.55 -5.65
CA ASP A 147 12.85 -11.00 -5.67
C ASP A 147 13.03 -11.62 -4.28
N GLY A 148 12.30 -11.10 -3.27
CA GLY A 148 12.38 -11.55 -1.88
C GLY A 148 13.65 -11.10 -1.14
N GLY A 149 14.41 -10.16 -1.68
CA GLY A 149 15.59 -9.58 -1.03
C GLY A 149 15.24 -8.53 0.03
N ASP A 150 16.26 -7.88 0.57
CA ASP A 150 16.13 -6.86 1.60
C ASP A 150 15.33 -5.64 1.10
N PRO A 151 14.49 -5.03 1.96
CA PRO A 151 13.72 -3.86 1.59
C PRO A 151 14.60 -2.61 1.43
N VAL A 152 14.28 -1.80 0.42
CA VAL A 152 14.84 -0.48 0.19
C VAL A 152 13.78 0.55 0.58
N THR A 153 14.09 1.46 1.49
CA THR A 153 13.17 2.52 1.92
C THR A 153 13.00 3.57 0.83
N LEU A 154 11.77 3.85 0.47
CA LEU A 154 11.38 4.88 -0.50
C LEU A 154 10.90 6.16 0.17
N VAL A 155 10.16 6.04 1.27
CA VAL A 155 9.61 7.16 2.05
C VAL A 155 9.86 6.88 3.52
N THR A 156 10.23 7.93 4.26
CA THR A 156 10.27 7.92 5.72
C THR A 156 9.46 9.10 6.23
N LEU A 157 8.40 8.80 6.95
CA LEU A 157 7.59 9.76 7.69
C LEU A 157 8.00 9.73 9.16
N THR A 158 8.28 10.89 9.71
CA THR A 158 8.76 11.08 11.08
C THR A 158 7.84 12.03 11.83
N PRO A 159 8.00 12.19 13.15
CA PRO A 159 7.29 13.22 13.91
C PRO A 159 7.44 14.64 13.37
N ASP A 160 8.46 14.91 12.56
CA ASP A 160 8.70 16.22 11.94
C ASP A 160 8.16 16.34 10.50
N SER A 161 7.70 15.24 9.92
CA SER A 161 7.14 15.27 8.57
C SER A 161 5.87 16.13 8.52
N PRO A 162 5.73 17.02 7.51
CA PRO A 162 4.60 17.93 7.45
C PRO A 162 3.28 17.18 7.27
N THR A 163 2.20 17.77 7.80
CA THR A 163 0.84 17.27 7.57
C THR A 163 0.47 17.40 6.10
N ALA A 164 -0.07 16.34 5.52
CA ALA A 164 -0.61 16.26 4.16
C ALA A 164 -1.84 15.35 4.15
N TYR A 165 -3.02 15.93 4.37
CA TYR A 165 -4.26 15.15 4.50
C TYR A 165 -4.81 14.60 3.18
N ASN A 166 -4.37 15.12 2.05
CA ASN A 166 -4.93 14.77 0.75
C ASN A 166 -3.88 14.85 -0.36
N GLU A 167 -2.86 14.04 -0.25
CA GLU A 167 -1.70 14.04 -1.13
C GLU A 167 -1.77 12.91 -2.16
N THR A 168 -1.23 13.16 -3.35
CA THR A 168 -0.83 12.10 -4.28
C THR A 168 0.68 11.97 -4.22
N VAL A 169 1.14 10.86 -3.70
CA VAL A 169 2.56 10.51 -3.64
C VAL A 169 2.98 9.86 -4.96
N VAL A 170 4.06 10.34 -5.55
CA VAL A 170 4.65 9.79 -6.79
C VAL A 170 6.12 9.53 -6.56
N LEU A 171 6.52 8.28 -6.61
CA LEU A 171 7.88 7.84 -6.35
C LEU A 171 8.48 7.26 -7.64
N ASN A 172 9.53 7.91 -8.15
CA ASN A 172 10.37 7.32 -9.20
C ASN A 172 11.33 6.36 -8.52
N VAL A 173 11.27 5.10 -8.89
CA VAL A 173 12.01 4.03 -8.23
C VAL A 173 13.09 3.49 -9.16
N ASP A 174 14.32 3.46 -8.66
CA ASP A 174 15.47 2.89 -9.40
C ASP A 174 15.45 1.36 -9.24
N ASN A 175 14.52 0.71 -9.96
CA ASN A 175 14.43 -0.74 -9.95
C ASN A 175 15.65 -1.38 -10.64
N PRO A 176 16.24 -2.43 -10.03
CA PRO A 176 17.45 -3.06 -10.57
C PRO A 176 17.20 -3.81 -11.87
N ALA A 177 18.24 -3.88 -12.70
CA ALA A 177 18.20 -4.69 -13.91
C ALA A 177 18.01 -6.17 -13.58
N GLY A 178 17.07 -6.84 -14.27
CA GLY A 178 16.82 -8.26 -14.10
C GLY A 178 15.96 -8.63 -12.89
N ALA A 179 15.43 -7.66 -12.14
CA ALA A 179 14.42 -7.95 -11.13
C ALA A 179 13.16 -8.55 -11.78
N ASN A 180 12.66 -9.65 -11.22
CA ASN A 180 11.49 -10.35 -11.73
C ASN A 180 10.21 -9.95 -10.99
N SER A 181 10.35 -9.53 -9.74
CA SER A 181 9.22 -9.15 -8.90
C SER A 181 9.57 -8.03 -7.92
N ALA A 182 8.56 -7.30 -7.48
CA ALA A 182 8.66 -6.34 -6.39
C ALA A 182 7.51 -6.51 -5.40
N VAL A 183 7.76 -6.22 -4.12
CA VAL A 183 6.75 -6.08 -3.07
C VAL A 183 6.90 -4.69 -2.47
N ILE A 184 5.80 -3.96 -2.36
CA ILE A 184 5.75 -2.64 -1.74
C ILE A 184 5.09 -2.80 -0.37
N THR A 185 5.70 -2.19 0.65
CA THR A 185 5.24 -2.29 2.04
C THR A 185 5.06 -0.91 2.66
N TRP A 186 3.92 -0.68 3.26
CA TRP A 186 3.62 0.45 4.16
C TRP A 186 3.72 -0.05 5.59
N ASP A 187 4.56 0.55 6.40
CA ASP A 187 4.71 0.27 7.83
C ASP A 187 4.33 1.51 8.63
N HIS A 188 3.44 1.37 9.61
CA HIS A 188 2.98 2.44 10.47
C HIS A 188 3.18 2.08 11.93
N GLN A 189 3.72 3.02 12.70
CA GLN A 189 3.96 2.86 14.13
C GLN A 189 3.52 4.13 14.87
N GLY A 190 2.77 3.92 15.94
CA GLY A 190 2.31 4.98 16.83
C GLY A 190 1.67 4.43 18.08
N HIS A 191 1.29 5.34 18.97
CA HIS A 191 0.47 5.12 20.15
C HIS A 191 -0.57 6.23 20.10
N ASN A 192 -1.42 6.54 20.84
CA ASN A 192 -2.33 7.70 20.84
C ASN A 192 -1.83 8.89 19.99
N ASN A 193 -1.79 8.73 18.66
CA ASN A 193 -1.29 9.75 17.73
C ASN A 193 -2.30 10.08 16.65
N TRP A 194 -2.23 9.39 15.49
CA TRP A 194 -3.11 9.65 14.36
C TRP A 194 -3.18 8.47 13.41
N TRP A 195 -4.11 8.52 12.49
CA TRP A 195 -4.27 7.55 11.43
C TRP A 195 -3.40 7.90 10.20
N TRP A 196 -3.04 6.88 9.45
CA TRP A 196 -2.47 6.96 8.12
C TRP A 196 -3.38 6.22 7.15
N ALA A 197 -3.92 6.91 6.15
CA ALA A 197 -4.77 6.31 5.12
C ALA A 197 -4.08 6.33 3.76
N ILE A 198 -4.31 5.28 2.98
CA ILE A 198 -3.85 5.15 1.60
C ILE A 198 -4.96 4.62 0.70
N ASP A 199 -4.90 5.00 -0.58
CA ASP A 199 -5.81 4.56 -1.63
C ASP A 199 -5.18 4.71 -3.02
N ASN A 200 -5.84 4.17 -4.04
CA ASN A 200 -5.52 4.38 -5.46
C ASN A 200 -4.07 4.06 -5.81
N LEU A 201 -3.55 2.93 -5.32
CA LEU A 201 -2.21 2.48 -5.70
C LEU A 201 -2.14 2.11 -7.18
N VAL A 202 -1.18 2.69 -7.87
CA VAL A 202 -0.82 2.34 -9.25
C VAL A 202 0.69 2.20 -9.37
N VAL A 203 1.14 1.10 -9.92
CA VAL A 203 2.54 0.86 -10.29
C VAL A 203 2.63 0.78 -11.80
N TYR A 204 3.50 1.56 -12.40
CA TYR A 204 3.69 1.59 -13.85
C TYR A 204 5.16 1.80 -14.22
N SER A 205 5.50 1.62 -15.50
CA SER A 205 6.83 1.92 -16.04
C SER A 205 6.77 3.17 -16.92
N THR A 206 7.79 4.02 -16.84
CA THR A 206 7.97 5.17 -17.73
C THR A 206 8.51 4.78 -19.12
N ALA A 207 8.92 3.53 -19.27
CA ALA A 207 9.31 2.94 -20.56
C ALA A 207 8.31 1.84 -20.96
N PRO A 208 8.23 1.51 -22.27
CA PRO A 208 7.44 0.37 -22.70
C PRO A 208 7.85 -0.91 -21.97
N VAL A 209 6.85 -1.67 -21.52
CA VAL A 209 7.09 -2.99 -20.94
C VAL A 209 7.18 -4.00 -22.07
N GLU A 210 8.33 -4.63 -22.22
CA GLU A 210 8.55 -5.64 -23.23
C GLU A 210 7.78 -6.92 -22.86
N PRO A 211 7.01 -7.51 -23.79
CA PRO A 211 6.34 -8.75 -23.52
C PRO A 211 7.37 -9.85 -23.17
N ALA A 212 7.07 -10.65 -22.16
CA ALA A 212 7.90 -11.80 -21.84
C ALA A 212 8.03 -12.70 -23.08
N LEU A 213 9.25 -12.95 -23.52
CA LEU A 213 9.49 -13.91 -24.60
C LEU A 213 9.04 -15.29 -24.14
N PRO A 214 8.34 -16.08 -24.97
CA PRO A 214 8.00 -17.45 -24.63
C PRO A 214 9.26 -18.23 -24.23
N ALA A 215 9.15 -19.07 -23.21
CA ALA A 215 10.28 -19.83 -22.66
C ALA A 215 11.06 -20.65 -23.71
N ASN A 216 10.49 -20.87 -24.88
CA ASN A 216 11.07 -21.64 -26.00
C ASN A 216 11.28 -20.77 -27.26
N HIS A 217 11.45 -19.45 -27.08
CA HIS A 217 11.74 -18.59 -28.21
C HIS A 217 13.19 -18.77 -28.65
N TYR A 218 13.37 -19.58 -29.68
CA TYR A 218 14.64 -19.70 -30.38
C TYR A 218 14.66 -18.65 -31.50
N LEU A 219 15.78 -17.95 -31.65
CA LEU A 219 16.01 -17.16 -32.86
C LEU A 219 16.06 -18.14 -34.05
N VAL A 220 15.01 -18.12 -34.86
CA VAL A 220 14.97 -18.85 -36.13
C VAL A 220 15.24 -17.84 -37.21
N GLU A 221 16.48 -17.81 -37.69
CA GLU A 221 16.85 -17.07 -38.89
C GLU A 221 16.99 -18.09 -40.01
N ASP A 222 16.19 -17.99 -41.03
CA ASP A 222 16.20 -18.89 -42.17
C ASP A 222 17.10 -18.36 -43.32
N PHE A 223 17.57 -17.12 -43.19
CA PHE A 223 18.41 -16.41 -44.16
C PHE A 223 17.81 -16.33 -45.58
N ASP A 224 16.55 -16.71 -45.77
CA ASP A 224 15.87 -16.69 -47.07
C ASP A 224 15.70 -15.28 -47.63
N SER A 225 15.74 -14.28 -46.75
CA SER A 225 15.69 -12.87 -47.09
C SER A 225 17.02 -12.31 -47.63
N LEU A 226 18.12 -13.05 -47.47
CA LEU A 226 19.43 -12.60 -47.97
C LEU A 226 19.51 -12.73 -49.49
N LYS A 227 19.71 -11.59 -50.13
CA LYS A 227 20.06 -11.57 -51.55
C LYS A 227 21.51 -11.99 -51.72
N LEU A 228 21.74 -13.14 -52.31
CA LEU A 228 23.06 -13.51 -52.76
C LEU A 228 23.47 -12.57 -53.90
N GLY A 229 24.60 -11.91 -53.72
CA GLY A 229 25.17 -11.07 -54.77
C GLY A 229 25.56 -11.87 -56.03
N PRO A 230 25.76 -11.20 -57.16
CA PRO A 230 26.17 -11.87 -58.39
C PRO A 230 27.55 -12.47 -58.30
#